data_4045b383b823b17f09b68351fd604f67
#
_entry.id   4045b383b823b17f09b68351fd604f67
#
_cell.length_a   1.000
_cell.length_b   1.000
_cell.length_c   1.000
_cell.angle_alpha   90.00
_cell.angle_beta   90.00
_cell.angle_gamma   90.00
#
_symmetry.space_group_name_H-M   'P 1'
#
loop_
_entity.id
_entity.type
_entity.pdbx_description
1 polymer ?
#
loop_
_entity_poly.entity_id
_entity_poly.type
_entity_poly.pdbx_seq_one_letter_code
_entity_poly.pdbx_strand_id
1 'polypeptide(L)'
;KIIKTMSSSGTSGQNVSKIFLDKVNAINQTKVLKNIVTDFLGNKRLPMIVIDTDSVIRNRNQFSARGAGILGFSIFGKEIIYVLDDKMNLDINALITFCKRYENQQIFLFGFTSIIWDYFYEPLISSGVKIKIKNAIIVHGGGWKKLFEKEIDNNTFKNKMKNICGVQNVFNYYGMVEQTGSIFMECEAGFLHCSNYSDVIMRRDDFSICEYNETGLIQLISLLPVSYPGHSLLSEDLGEIVGEDN
;
A
#
# COMPACT_ATOMS: atom_id res chain seq x y z
N LYS A 1 -24.23 -13.70 -4.67
CA LYS A 1 -23.77 -14.35 -3.42
C LYS A 1 -22.48 -13.69 -2.97
N ILE A 2 -22.43 -13.21 -1.71
CA ILE A 2 -21.22 -12.64 -1.11
C ILE A 2 -20.19 -13.76 -0.93
N ILE A 3 -18.95 -13.52 -1.35
CA ILE A 3 -17.84 -14.48 -1.25
C ILE A 3 -16.73 -14.01 -0.31
N LYS A 4 -16.68 -12.69 0.01
CA LYS A 4 -15.66 -12.11 0.87
C LYS A 4 -16.24 -10.92 1.63
N THR A 5 -15.85 -10.78 2.88
CA THR A 5 -16.08 -9.59 3.69
C THR A 5 -14.75 -8.98 4.09
N MET A 6 -14.62 -7.67 3.95
CA MET A 6 -13.46 -6.91 4.41
C MET A 6 -13.91 -5.84 5.39
N SER A 7 -13.01 -5.40 6.26
CA SER A 7 -13.28 -4.34 7.22
C SER A 7 -12.19 -3.28 7.20
N SER A 8 -12.59 -2.01 7.38
CA SER A 8 -11.65 -0.90 7.56
C SER A 8 -10.88 -1.04 8.87
N SER A 9 -9.78 -0.30 8.99
CA SER A 9 -8.95 -0.31 10.20
C SER A 9 -9.61 0.35 11.41
N GLY A 10 -10.68 1.15 11.22
CA GLY A 10 -11.32 1.95 12.25
C GLY A 10 -10.32 2.91 12.90
N THR A 11 -10.27 4.15 12.48
CA THR A 11 -9.49 5.17 13.20
C THR A 11 -10.27 5.62 14.42
N SER A 12 -9.66 5.50 15.61
CA SER A 12 -10.08 6.14 16.86
C SER A 12 -11.59 6.10 17.18
N GLY A 13 -12.13 4.92 17.51
CA GLY A 13 -13.46 4.81 18.14
C GLY A 13 -14.65 4.86 17.20
N GLN A 14 -14.48 4.90 15.90
CA GLN A 14 -15.55 4.84 14.90
C GLN A 14 -15.97 3.40 14.57
N ASN A 15 -17.20 3.24 14.10
CA ASN A 15 -17.69 1.97 13.60
C ASN A 15 -16.88 1.53 12.38
N VAL A 16 -16.36 0.31 12.43
CA VAL A 16 -15.59 -0.29 11.33
C VAL A 16 -16.51 -0.49 10.13
N SER A 17 -16.13 0.05 8.97
CA SER A 17 -16.82 -0.19 7.70
C SER A 17 -16.73 -1.66 7.31
N LYS A 18 -17.82 -2.24 6.84
CA LYS A 18 -17.87 -3.62 6.32
C LYS A 18 -18.19 -3.61 4.84
N ILE A 19 -17.32 -4.21 4.06
CA ILE A 19 -17.41 -4.28 2.61
C ILE A 19 -17.75 -5.70 2.21
N PHE A 20 -18.84 -5.86 1.45
CA PHE A 20 -19.37 -7.16 1.03
C PHE A 20 -19.11 -7.37 -0.47
N LEU A 21 -18.22 -8.27 -0.80
CA LEU A 21 -17.84 -8.55 -2.19
C LEU A 21 -18.54 -9.79 -2.72
N ASP A 22 -19.17 -9.65 -3.88
CA ASP A 22 -19.54 -10.78 -4.72
C ASP A 22 -18.37 -11.18 -5.65
N LYS A 23 -18.56 -12.26 -6.40
CA LYS A 23 -17.53 -12.82 -7.27
C LYS A 23 -17.13 -11.84 -8.39
N VAL A 24 -18.10 -11.14 -8.97
CA VAL A 24 -17.86 -10.21 -10.10
C VAL A 24 -17.02 -9.04 -9.63
N ASN A 25 -17.41 -8.42 -8.51
CA ASN A 25 -16.69 -7.29 -7.95
C ASN A 25 -15.26 -7.67 -7.54
N ALA A 26 -15.08 -8.82 -6.88
CA ALA A 26 -13.76 -9.29 -6.47
C ALA A 26 -12.81 -9.56 -7.66
N ILE A 27 -13.34 -10.11 -8.77
CA ILE A 27 -12.57 -10.31 -10.01
C ILE A 27 -12.18 -8.97 -10.63
N ASN A 28 -13.12 -8.03 -10.73
CA ASN A 28 -12.87 -6.71 -11.31
C ASN A 28 -11.81 -5.94 -10.50
N GLN A 29 -11.92 -5.93 -9.18
CA GLN A 29 -10.93 -5.31 -8.30
C GLN A 29 -9.54 -5.89 -8.52
N THR A 30 -9.41 -7.21 -8.60
CA THR A 30 -8.13 -7.88 -8.83
C THR A 30 -7.56 -7.52 -10.22
N LYS A 31 -8.42 -7.48 -11.26
CA LYS A 31 -8.01 -7.12 -12.61
C LYS A 31 -7.49 -5.70 -12.69
N VAL A 32 -8.20 -4.75 -12.07
CA VAL A 32 -7.82 -3.33 -12.06
C VAL A 32 -6.53 -3.13 -11.27
N LEU A 33 -6.40 -3.70 -10.06
CA LEU A 33 -5.17 -3.66 -9.30
C LEU A 33 -3.99 -4.19 -10.11
N LYS A 34 -4.19 -5.30 -10.84
CA LYS A 34 -3.16 -5.85 -11.73
C LYS A 34 -2.77 -4.86 -12.81
N ASN A 35 -3.72 -4.23 -13.48
CA ASN A 35 -3.44 -3.27 -14.55
C ASN A 35 -2.61 -2.10 -14.02
N ILE A 36 -3.03 -1.49 -12.91
CA ILE A 36 -2.32 -0.35 -12.30
C ILE A 36 -0.89 -0.72 -11.89
N VAL A 37 -0.72 -1.79 -11.15
CA VAL A 37 0.57 -2.15 -10.53
C VAL A 37 1.55 -2.74 -11.54
N THR A 38 1.08 -3.32 -12.64
CA THR A 38 1.93 -3.86 -13.70
C THR A 38 2.83 -2.80 -14.34
N ASP A 39 2.39 -1.56 -14.41
CA ASP A 39 3.20 -0.44 -14.95
C ASP A 39 4.44 -0.16 -14.09
N PHE A 40 4.40 -0.50 -12.80
CA PHE A 40 5.50 -0.32 -11.84
C PHE A 40 6.36 -1.57 -11.67
N LEU A 41 5.73 -2.76 -11.62
CA LEU A 41 6.41 -4.03 -11.34
C LEU A 41 6.72 -4.85 -12.59
N GLY A 42 6.16 -4.48 -13.75
CA GLY A 42 6.20 -5.28 -14.97
C GLY A 42 5.24 -6.48 -14.94
N ASN A 43 5.25 -7.25 -16.03
CA ASN A 43 4.28 -8.34 -16.26
C ASN A 43 4.65 -9.67 -15.58
N LYS A 44 5.84 -9.79 -14.99
CA LYS A 44 6.33 -11.05 -14.40
C LYS A 44 6.15 -11.02 -12.89
N ARG A 45 5.76 -12.17 -12.33
CA ARG A 45 5.78 -12.34 -10.88
C ARG A 45 7.23 -12.34 -10.37
N LEU A 46 7.50 -11.57 -9.33
CA LEU A 46 8.81 -11.37 -8.74
C LEU A 46 8.98 -12.16 -7.43
N PRO A 47 10.19 -12.60 -7.06
CA PRO A 47 10.47 -13.01 -5.69
C PRO A 47 10.00 -11.91 -4.75
N MET A 48 9.23 -12.24 -3.70
CA MET A 48 8.55 -11.22 -2.92
C MET A 48 8.86 -11.34 -1.44
N ILE A 49 9.17 -10.20 -0.84
CA ILE A 49 9.33 -10.02 0.61
C ILE A 49 8.13 -9.21 1.10
N VAL A 50 7.34 -9.79 1.99
CA VAL A 50 6.30 -9.09 2.74
C VAL A 50 6.90 -8.67 4.07
N ILE A 51 6.95 -7.36 4.31
CA ILE A 51 7.42 -6.78 5.58
C ILE A 51 6.24 -6.76 6.54
N ASP A 52 5.90 -7.93 7.01
CA ASP A 52 4.79 -8.22 7.91
C ASP A 52 4.90 -9.65 8.45
N THR A 53 3.95 -10.04 9.33
CA THR A 53 3.76 -11.41 9.77
C THR A 53 2.72 -12.13 8.91
N ASP A 54 2.87 -13.44 8.69
CA ASP A 54 1.91 -14.25 7.94
C ASP A 54 0.59 -14.45 8.70
N SER A 55 0.56 -14.22 10.01
CA SER A 55 -0.67 -14.32 10.83
C SER A 55 -1.77 -13.37 10.39
N VAL A 56 -1.41 -12.24 9.77
CA VAL A 56 -2.37 -11.23 9.26
C VAL A 56 -3.31 -11.79 8.19
N ILE A 57 -2.88 -12.82 7.44
CA ILE A 57 -3.67 -13.44 6.37
C ILE A 57 -4.23 -14.82 6.73
N ARG A 58 -3.98 -15.34 7.93
CA ARG A 58 -4.45 -16.67 8.36
C ARG A 58 -5.98 -16.75 8.50
N ASN A 59 -6.63 -15.66 8.93
CA ASN A 59 -8.09 -15.62 9.03
C ASN A 59 -8.72 -15.25 7.67
N ARG A 60 -9.07 -16.26 6.89
CA ARG A 60 -9.62 -16.08 5.53
C ARG A 60 -11.04 -15.55 5.46
N ASN A 61 -11.76 -15.55 6.57
CA ASN A 61 -13.17 -15.14 6.60
C ASN A 61 -13.35 -13.64 6.85
N GLN A 62 -12.36 -12.99 7.46
CA GLN A 62 -12.42 -11.56 7.78
C GLN A 62 -11.03 -10.96 7.66
N PHE A 63 -10.83 -10.16 6.61
CA PHE A 63 -9.58 -9.47 6.39
C PHE A 63 -9.66 -8.03 6.89
N SER A 64 -8.66 -7.63 7.65
CA SER A 64 -8.38 -6.22 7.92
C SER A 64 -7.89 -5.52 6.64
N ALA A 65 -7.90 -4.18 6.61
CA ALA A 65 -7.31 -3.40 5.54
C ALA A 65 -5.85 -3.83 5.26
N ARG A 66 -5.07 -4.12 6.32
CA ARG A 66 -3.71 -4.64 6.26
C ARG A 66 -3.63 -6.00 5.54
N GLY A 67 -4.46 -6.95 5.95
CA GLY A 67 -4.54 -8.27 5.28
C GLY A 67 -5.03 -8.19 3.84
N ALA A 68 -5.97 -7.30 3.55
CA ALA A 68 -6.47 -7.07 2.20
C ALA A 68 -5.38 -6.52 1.27
N GLY A 69 -4.57 -5.56 1.74
CA GLY A 69 -3.43 -5.02 1.01
C GLY A 69 -2.38 -6.10 0.71
N ILE A 70 -1.94 -6.87 1.73
CA ILE A 70 -0.97 -7.96 1.55
C ILE A 70 -1.46 -8.97 0.52
N LEU A 71 -2.71 -9.43 0.60
CA LEU A 71 -3.28 -10.39 -0.35
C LEU A 71 -3.41 -9.79 -1.75
N GLY A 72 -3.79 -8.52 -1.85
CA GLY A 72 -3.87 -7.82 -3.14
C GLY A 72 -2.53 -7.80 -3.85
N PHE A 73 -1.48 -7.40 -3.17
CA PHE A 73 -0.13 -7.32 -3.75
C PHE A 73 0.56 -8.68 -3.88
N SER A 74 0.15 -9.70 -3.15
CA SER A 74 0.72 -11.07 -3.27
C SER A 74 0.52 -11.71 -4.64
N ILE A 75 -0.43 -11.22 -5.45
CA ILE A 75 -0.62 -11.71 -6.83
C ILE A 75 0.60 -11.44 -7.73
N PHE A 76 1.41 -10.42 -7.41
CA PHE A 76 2.64 -10.07 -8.11
C PHE A 76 3.87 -10.84 -7.61
N GLY A 77 3.72 -11.55 -6.50
CA GLY A 77 4.79 -12.31 -5.86
C GLY A 77 4.89 -13.75 -6.34
N LYS A 78 6.11 -14.28 -6.40
CA LYS A 78 6.43 -15.70 -6.40
C LYS A 78 7.40 -15.96 -5.24
N GLU A 79 7.36 -17.17 -4.65
CA GLU A 79 8.22 -17.53 -3.52
C GLU A 79 8.20 -16.44 -2.43
N ILE A 80 7.00 -16.18 -1.93
CA ILE A 80 6.75 -15.09 -0.98
C ILE A 80 7.27 -15.50 0.39
N ILE A 81 8.05 -14.62 1.04
CA ILE A 81 8.43 -14.75 2.45
C ILE A 81 7.84 -13.59 3.27
N TYR A 82 7.53 -13.90 4.52
CA TYR A 82 7.17 -12.91 5.54
C TYR A 82 8.38 -12.79 6.48
N VAL A 83 8.85 -11.56 6.69
CA VAL A 83 10.11 -11.34 7.42
C VAL A 83 9.91 -10.91 8.87
N LEU A 84 8.67 -10.78 9.33
CA LEU A 84 8.36 -10.53 10.73
C LEU A 84 7.71 -11.77 11.36
N ASP A 85 8.10 -12.09 12.58
CA ASP A 85 7.43 -13.12 13.39
C ASP A 85 6.12 -12.57 14.01
N ASP A 86 5.37 -13.44 14.73
CA ASP A 86 4.11 -13.05 15.37
C ASP A 86 4.28 -11.99 16.49
N LYS A 87 5.52 -11.72 16.93
CA LYS A 87 5.88 -10.66 17.87
C LYS A 87 6.40 -9.41 17.16
N MET A 88 6.33 -9.39 15.83
CA MET A 88 6.84 -8.32 14.98
C MET A 88 8.37 -8.16 15.03
N ASN A 89 9.14 -9.20 15.39
CA ASN A 89 10.59 -9.18 15.29
C ASN A 89 11.05 -9.51 13.88
N LEU A 90 12.06 -8.80 13.39
CA LEU A 90 12.63 -9.00 12.06
C LEU A 90 13.56 -10.22 12.02
N ASP A 91 13.26 -11.18 11.14
CA ASP A 91 14.18 -12.28 10.83
C ASP A 91 15.23 -11.84 9.79
N ILE A 92 16.31 -11.24 10.29
CA ILE A 92 17.43 -10.75 9.46
C ILE A 92 18.09 -11.89 8.68
N ASN A 93 18.17 -13.10 9.25
CA ASN A 93 18.79 -14.24 8.59
C ASN A 93 17.98 -14.74 7.40
N ALA A 94 16.66 -14.88 7.56
CA ALA A 94 15.75 -15.21 6.46
C ALA A 94 15.83 -14.15 5.36
N LEU A 95 15.82 -12.87 5.71
CA LEU A 95 15.95 -11.75 4.79
C LEU A 95 17.24 -11.82 3.97
N ILE A 96 18.40 -11.97 4.63
CA ILE A 96 19.71 -12.08 3.96
C ILE A 96 19.76 -13.31 3.04
N THR A 97 19.26 -14.45 3.51
CA THR A 97 19.26 -15.70 2.75
C THR A 97 18.42 -15.55 1.47
N PHE A 98 17.26 -14.95 1.59
CA PHE A 98 16.37 -14.69 0.45
C PHE A 98 17.01 -13.71 -0.54
N CYS A 99 17.58 -12.60 -0.07
CA CYS A 99 18.25 -11.63 -0.93
C CYS A 99 19.44 -12.24 -1.70
N LYS A 100 20.23 -13.10 -1.05
CA LYS A 100 21.32 -13.83 -1.72
C LYS A 100 20.81 -14.80 -2.78
N ARG A 101 19.72 -15.53 -2.49
CA ARG A 101 19.11 -16.48 -3.44
C ARG A 101 18.67 -15.79 -4.74
N TYR A 102 18.21 -14.55 -4.64
CA TYR A 102 17.66 -13.78 -5.77
C TYR A 102 18.50 -12.56 -6.15
N GLU A 103 19.81 -12.55 -5.85
CA GLU A 103 20.71 -11.41 -6.07
C GLU A 103 20.76 -10.94 -7.53
N ASN A 104 20.49 -11.82 -8.50
CA ASN A 104 20.47 -11.54 -9.95
C ASN A 104 19.05 -11.34 -10.50
N GLN A 105 18.04 -11.27 -9.66
CA GLN A 105 16.65 -11.02 -10.05
C GLN A 105 16.14 -9.76 -9.39
N GLN A 106 15.12 -9.15 -10.00
CA GLN A 106 14.37 -8.09 -9.34
C GLN A 106 13.56 -8.68 -8.19
N ILE A 107 13.62 -8.04 -7.03
CA ILE A 107 12.88 -8.44 -5.82
C ILE A 107 11.82 -7.38 -5.53
N PHE A 108 10.60 -7.84 -5.27
CA PHE A 108 9.50 -6.97 -4.85
C PHE A 108 9.35 -6.99 -3.32
N LEU A 109 9.40 -5.82 -2.69
CA LEU A 109 9.12 -5.65 -1.26
C LEU A 109 7.78 -4.94 -1.10
N PHE A 110 6.94 -5.46 -0.23
CA PHE A 110 5.67 -4.85 0.12
C PHE A 110 5.49 -4.75 1.63
N GLY A 111 4.94 -3.62 2.09
CA GLY A 111 4.57 -3.43 3.49
C GLY A 111 3.84 -2.11 3.71
N PHE A 112 3.35 -1.90 4.94
CA PHE A 112 2.75 -0.64 5.34
C PHE A 112 3.81 0.31 5.86
N THR A 113 3.70 1.59 5.53
CA THR A 113 4.71 2.62 5.78
C THR A 113 5.24 2.60 7.21
N SER A 114 4.35 2.65 8.21
CA SER A 114 4.77 2.63 9.62
C SER A 114 5.38 1.29 10.05
N ILE A 115 4.90 0.16 9.48
CA ILE A 115 5.45 -1.18 9.77
C ILE A 115 6.85 -1.33 9.19
N ILE A 116 7.06 -0.86 7.96
CA ILE A 116 8.40 -0.84 7.36
C ILE A 116 9.35 -0.01 8.20
N TRP A 117 8.90 1.16 8.69
CA TRP A 117 9.74 2.00 9.51
C TRP A 117 10.07 1.35 10.85
N ASP A 118 9.05 1.01 11.64
CA ASP A 118 9.24 0.57 13.03
C ASP A 118 9.83 -0.85 13.14
N TYR A 119 9.53 -1.76 12.19
CA TYR A 119 9.86 -3.19 12.31
C TYR A 119 10.84 -3.72 11.24
N PHE A 120 11.23 -2.88 10.28
CA PHE A 120 12.23 -3.27 9.29
C PHE A 120 13.41 -2.29 9.31
N TYR A 121 13.16 -0.98 9.15
CA TYR A 121 14.22 0.02 9.11
C TYR A 121 14.94 0.17 10.45
N GLU A 122 14.22 0.45 11.54
CA GLU A 122 14.79 0.65 12.87
C GLU A 122 15.58 -0.59 13.39
N PRO A 123 15.07 -1.83 13.25
CA PRO A 123 15.84 -3.01 13.59
C PRO A 123 17.10 -3.21 12.75
N LEU A 124 17.07 -2.92 11.45
CA LEU A 124 18.27 -2.99 10.60
C LEU A 124 19.33 -1.97 11.04
N ILE A 125 18.93 -0.74 11.34
CA ILE A 125 19.85 0.28 11.87
C ILE A 125 20.44 -0.18 13.21
N SER A 126 19.61 -0.64 14.14
CA SER A 126 20.02 -1.07 15.47
C SER A 126 20.98 -2.28 15.44
N SER A 127 20.79 -3.18 14.47
CA SER A 127 21.68 -4.34 14.28
C SER A 127 22.98 -4.00 13.56
N GLY A 128 23.12 -2.81 12.97
CA GLY A 128 24.26 -2.43 12.12
C GLY A 128 24.32 -3.18 10.79
N VAL A 129 23.31 -3.97 10.45
CA VAL A 129 23.25 -4.77 9.22
C VAL A 129 22.79 -3.89 8.05
N LYS A 130 23.62 -3.83 7.00
CA LYS A 130 23.24 -3.22 5.71
C LYS A 130 22.96 -4.32 4.70
N ILE A 131 21.82 -4.27 4.09
CA ILE A 131 21.39 -5.25 3.07
C ILE A 131 21.40 -4.54 1.72
N LYS A 132 22.23 -5.02 0.79
CA LYS A 132 22.23 -4.50 -0.58
C LYS A 132 21.30 -5.34 -1.45
N ILE A 133 20.12 -4.79 -1.73
CA ILE A 133 19.18 -5.38 -2.69
C ILE A 133 19.25 -4.54 -3.97
N LYS A 134 20.23 -4.82 -4.81
CA LYS A 134 20.57 -3.98 -5.99
C LYS A 134 19.42 -3.78 -6.97
N ASN A 135 18.50 -4.74 -7.06
CA ASN A 135 17.42 -4.76 -8.04
C ASN A 135 16.09 -4.97 -7.32
N ALA A 136 15.71 -4.01 -6.46
CA ALA A 136 14.46 -4.11 -5.72
C ALA A 136 13.51 -2.95 -6.01
N ILE A 137 12.24 -3.27 -5.88
CA ILE A 137 11.16 -2.29 -5.86
C ILE A 137 10.46 -2.43 -4.51
N ILE A 138 10.26 -1.31 -3.81
CA ILE A 138 9.40 -1.24 -2.65
C ILE A 138 8.09 -0.56 -3.06
N VAL A 139 6.96 -1.19 -2.76
CA VAL A 139 5.66 -0.53 -2.77
C VAL A 139 5.16 -0.50 -1.33
N HIS A 140 4.82 0.68 -0.85
CA HIS A 140 4.31 0.86 0.49
C HIS A 140 3.11 1.79 0.50
N GLY A 141 2.28 1.69 1.53
CA GLY A 141 1.12 2.55 1.69
C GLY A 141 0.61 2.56 3.13
N GLY A 142 -0.50 3.24 3.34
CA GLY A 142 -1.07 3.43 4.67
C GLY A 142 -0.63 4.74 5.33
N GLY A 143 -1.25 5.04 6.48
CA GLY A 143 -1.14 6.36 7.09
C GLY A 143 0.25 6.71 7.60
N TRP A 144 0.58 7.99 7.45
CA TRP A 144 1.82 8.59 7.89
C TRP A 144 1.78 9.16 9.32
N LYS A 145 0.61 9.16 9.98
CA LYS A 145 0.38 9.85 11.28
C LYS A 145 1.50 9.61 12.30
N LYS A 146 1.88 8.34 12.51
CA LYS A 146 2.95 7.99 13.45
C LYS A 146 4.35 8.44 13.02
N LEU A 147 4.57 8.64 11.73
CA LEU A 147 5.86 9.06 11.18
C LEU A 147 5.96 10.59 11.14
N PHE A 148 4.87 11.30 10.93
CA PHE A 148 4.84 12.76 11.06
C PHE A 148 5.20 13.23 12.46
N GLU A 149 4.77 12.51 13.50
CA GLU A 149 5.20 12.76 14.88
C GLU A 149 6.72 12.62 15.07
N LYS A 150 7.39 11.86 14.19
CA LYS A 150 8.84 11.67 14.14
C LYS A 150 9.53 12.54 13.06
N GLU A 151 8.82 13.50 12.47
CA GLU A 151 9.31 14.34 11.36
C GLU A 151 9.77 13.55 10.13
N ILE A 152 9.13 12.41 9.86
CA ILE A 152 9.45 11.55 8.71
C ILE A 152 8.44 11.81 7.59
N ASP A 153 8.89 12.48 6.56
CA ASP A 153 8.16 12.65 5.31
C ASP A 153 8.51 11.56 4.27
N ASN A 154 7.83 11.60 3.12
CA ASN A 154 8.02 10.64 2.05
C ASN A 154 9.46 10.64 1.49
N ASN A 155 10.07 11.80 1.30
CA ASN A 155 11.43 11.92 0.78
C ASN A 155 12.45 11.37 1.77
N THR A 156 12.29 11.68 3.05
CA THR A 156 13.11 11.14 4.13
C THR A 156 13.00 9.62 4.17
N PHE A 157 11.77 9.07 4.10
CA PHE A 157 11.56 7.62 4.07
C PHE A 157 12.28 6.97 2.89
N LYS A 158 12.11 7.46 1.67
CA LYS A 158 12.78 6.95 0.46
C LYS A 158 14.31 6.98 0.60
N ASN A 159 14.87 8.09 1.07
CA ASN A 159 16.31 8.23 1.28
C ASN A 159 16.84 7.24 2.33
N LYS A 160 16.10 6.99 3.39
CA LYS A 160 16.46 6.02 4.42
C LYS A 160 16.43 4.60 3.88
N MET A 161 15.41 4.22 3.10
CA MET A 161 15.33 2.91 2.44
C MET A 161 16.49 2.72 1.45
N LYS A 162 16.80 3.75 0.65
CA LYS A 162 17.95 3.74 -0.25
C LYS A 162 19.26 3.50 0.48
N ASN A 163 19.47 4.16 1.61
CA ASN A 163 20.71 4.08 2.37
C ASN A 163 20.89 2.73 3.08
N ILE A 164 19.83 2.12 3.59
CA ILE A 164 19.91 0.86 4.34
C ILE A 164 19.86 -0.39 3.44
N CYS A 165 19.07 -0.34 2.37
CA CYS A 165 18.83 -1.49 1.48
C CYS A 165 19.42 -1.32 0.07
N GLY A 166 19.83 -0.11 -0.32
CA GLY A 166 20.27 0.20 -1.68
C GLY A 166 19.14 0.26 -2.72
N VAL A 167 17.88 0.23 -2.29
CA VAL A 167 16.71 0.24 -3.16
C VAL A 167 16.49 1.65 -3.72
N GLN A 168 16.40 1.76 -5.06
CA GLN A 168 16.19 3.05 -5.74
C GLN A 168 14.71 3.32 -6.01
N ASN A 169 13.93 2.28 -6.28
CA ASN A 169 12.53 2.36 -6.67
C ASN A 169 11.65 2.14 -5.45
N VAL A 170 11.21 3.22 -4.83
CA VAL A 170 10.33 3.22 -3.66
C VAL A 170 9.09 4.04 -4.00
N PHE A 171 7.95 3.38 -4.09
CA PHE A 171 6.68 3.98 -4.47
C PHE A 171 5.69 3.91 -3.32
N ASN A 172 5.11 5.05 -2.99
CA ASN A 172 3.95 5.12 -2.12
C ASN A 172 2.68 4.83 -2.91
N TYR A 173 1.67 4.27 -2.26
CA TYR A 173 0.33 4.24 -2.80
C TYR A 173 -0.70 4.69 -1.77
N TYR A 174 -1.75 5.33 -2.25
CA TYR A 174 -2.94 5.62 -1.47
C TYR A 174 -4.07 4.70 -1.90
N GLY A 175 -4.82 4.18 -0.94
CA GLY A 175 -5.98 3.34 -1.20
C GLY A 175 -6.69 3.00 0.10
N MET A 176 -7.97 2.71 -0.01
CA MET A 176 -8.82 2.35 1.11
C MET A 176 -9.57 1.04 0.84
N VAL A 177 -9.93 0.34 1.91
CA VAL A 177 -10.61 -0.95 1.79
C VAL A 177 -11.99 -0.80 1.17
N GLU A 178 -12.62 0.35 1.34
CA GLU A 178 -13.91 0.73 0.79
C GLU A 178 -13.90 0.85 -0.75
N GLN A 179 -12.72 1.04 -1.37
CA GLN A 179 -12.52 1.10 -2.82
C GLN A 179 -11.36 0.21 -3.27
N THR A 180 -11.27 -0.98 -2.74
CA THR A 180 -10.22 -1.95 -3.04
C THR A 180 -10.06 -2.16 -4.55
N GLY A 181 -8.79 -2.21 -5.00
CA GLY A 181 -8.41 -2.43 -6.40
C GLY A 181 -8.19 -1.14 -7.19
N SER A 182 -8.82 -0.03 -6.80
CA SER A 182 -8.59 1.29 -7.37
C SER A 182 -7.66 2.05 -6.44
N ILE A 183 -6.36 1.96 -6.67
CA ILE A 183 -5.33 2.62 -5.88
C ILE A 183 -4.67 3.74 -6.67
N PHE A 184 -4.15 4.72 -5.95
CA PHE A 184 -3.41 5.86 -6.50
C PHE A 184 -1.93 5.60 -6.28
N MET A 185 -1.17 5.41 -7.35
CA MET A 185 0.27 5.13 -7.27
C MET A 185 1.07 6.41 -7.40
N GLU A 186 2.13 6.48 -6.63
CA GLU A 186 3.08 7.58 -6.69
C GLU A 186 3.97 7.48 -7.93
N CYS A 187 4.13 8.58 -8.67
CA CYS A 187 5.06 8.70 -9.77
C CYS A 187 6.48 9.06 -9.29
N GLU A 188 7.42 9.15 -10.24
CA GLU A 188 8.82 9.52 -9.95
C GLU A 188 8.96 10.95 -9.38
N ALA A 189 8.02 11.84 -9.71
CA ALA A 189 7.98 13.21 -9.18
C ALA A 189 7.41 13.30 -7.75
N GLY A 190 6.87 12.20 -7.21
CA GLY A 190 6.36 12.12 -5.84
C GLY A 190 4.86 12.45 -5.71
N PHE A 191 4.12 12.54 -6.81
CA PHE A 191 2.69 12.78 -6.81
C PHE A 191 1.91 11.47 -6.98
N LEU A 192 0.78 11.37 -6.28
CA LEU A 192 -0.17 10.27 -6.43
C LEU A 192 -1.07 10.53 -7.65
N HIS A 193 -1.21 9.53 -8.51
CA HIS A 193 -2.04 9.62 -9.72
C HIS A 193 -3.29 8.76 -9.62
N CYS A 194 -4.42 9.32 -10.07
CA CYS A 194 -5.64 8.56 -10.33
C CYS A 194 -5.40 7.54 -11.45
N SER A 195 -6.04 6.39 -11.35
CA SER A 195 -6.12 5.45 -12.46
C SER A 195 -7.34 5.77 -13.33
N ASN A 196 -7.41 5.19 -14.54
CA ASN A 196 -8.60 5.28 -15.42
C ASN A 196 -9.89 4.67 -14.82
N TYR A 197 -9.82 4.13 -13.60
CA TYR A 197 -10.95 3.49 -12.90
C TYR A 197 -11.44 4.31 -11.71
N SER A 198 -10.80 5.43 -11.44
CA SER A 198 -11.08 6.27 -10.27
C SER A 198 -10.83 7.74 -10.58
N ASP A 199 -11.40 8.58 -9.74
CA ASP A 199 -11.20 10.01 -9.76
C ASP A 199 -11.20 10.55 -8.34
N VAL A 200 -10.80 11.81 -8.16
CA VAL A 200 -10.71 12.47 -6.85
C VAL A 200 -11.23 13.89 -6.94
N ILE A 201 -11.96 14.31 -5.92
CA ILE A 201 -12.44 15.68 -5.77
C ILE A 201 -12.03 16.15 -4.39
N MET A 202 -11.43 17.33 -4.29
CA MET A 202 -11.16 17.96 -2.99
C MET A 202 -12.35 18.82 -2.57
N ARG A 203 -12.79 18.65 -1.30
CA ARG A 203 -13.97 19.32 -0.75
C ARG A 203 -13.58 20.21 0.43
N ARG A 204 -14.09 21.44 0.45
CA ARG A 204 -14.08 22.28 1.64
C ARG A 204 -15.03 21.74 2.70
N ASP A 205 -15.01 22.30 3.89
CA ASP A 205 -15.91 21.92 5.00
C ASP A 205 -17.40 22.14 4.68
N ASP A 206 -17.73 23.07 3.79
CA ASP A 206 -19.08 23.32 3.30
C ASP A 206 -19.48 22.42 2.10
N PHE A 207 -18.61 21.42 1.75
CA PHE A 207 -18.71 20.50 0.62
C PHE A 207 -18.59 21.14 -0.75
N SER A 208 -18.30 22.43 -0.89
CA SER A 208 -17.93 23.02 -2.18
C SER A 208 -16.60 22.44 -2.69
N ILE A 209 -16.35 22.52 -4.00
CA ILE A 209 -15.13 21.99 -4.63
C ILE A 209 -13.98 22.97 -4.39
N CYS A 210 -12.83 22.44 -3.97
CA CYS A 210 -11.59 23.20 -3.86
C CYS A 210 -11.03 23.55 -5.24
N GLU A 211 -10.29 24.65 -5.29
CA GLU A 211 -9.45 24.99 -6.45
C GLU A 211 -8.15 24.17 -6.47
N TYR A 212 -7.40 24.21 -7.58
CA TYR A 212 -6.07 23.61 -7.63
C TYR A 212 -5.15 24.21 -6.56
N ASN A 213 -4.33 23.36 -5.95
CA ASN A 213 -3.42 23.70 -4.85
C ASN A 213 -4.13 24.19 -3.57
N GLU A 214 -5.42 23.93 -3.44
CA GLU A 214 -6.18 24.14 -2.21
C GLU A 214 -6.36 22.81 -1.48
N THR A 215 -5.98 22.77 -0.20
CA THR A 215 -6.15 21.58 0.63
C THR A 215 -7.61 21.40 1.04
N GLY A 216 -8.14 20.20 0.86
CA GLY A 216 -9.50 19.84 1.27
C GLY A 216 -9.64 18.38 1.64
N LEU A 217 -10.84 17.99 2.05
CA LEU A 217 -11.21 16.59 2.30
C LEU A 217 -11.24 15.83 0.97
N ILE A 218 -10.64 14.64 0.95
CA ILE A 218 -10.58 13.81 -0.25
C ILE A 218 -11.90 13.08 -0.45
N GLN A 219 -12.63 13.41 -1.52
CA GLN A 219 -13.73 12.61 -2.03
C GLN A 219 -13.21 11.69 -3.14
N LEU A 220 -13.34 10.40 -2.95
CA LEU A 220 -12.90 9.38 -3.88
C LEU A 220 -14.08 8.89 -4.71
N ILE A 221 -13.88 8.80 -6.01
CA ILE A 221 -14.83 8.24 -6.98
C ILE A 221 -14.22 6.96 -7.56
N SER A 222 -14.99 5.88 -7.63
CA SER A 222 -14.55 4.62 -8.25
C SER A 222 -15.67 3.95 -9.01
N LEU A 223 -15.35 3.38 -10.17
CA LEU A 223 -16.27 2.60 -11.00
C LEU A 223 -16.35 1.12 -10.56
N LEU A 224 -15.53 0.69 -9.60
CA LEU A 224 -15.40 -0.73 -9.25
C LEU A 224 -16.46 -1.25 -8.27
N PRO A 225 -16.90 -0.50 -7.25
CA PRO A 225 -17.88 -1.01 -6.29
C PRO A 225 -19.24 -1.21 -6.94
N VAL A 226 -19.63 -2.46 -7.17
CA VAL A 226 -20.95 -2.80 -7.74
C VAL A 226 -21.78 -3.71 -6.81
N SER A 227 -21.17 -4.31 -5.80
CA SER A 227 -21.83 -5.17 -4.80
C SER A 227 -22.09 -4.48 -3.46
N TYR A 228 -21.64 -3.24 -3.31
CA TYR A 228 -21.83 -2.40 -2.11
C TYR A 228 -21.77 -0.90 -2.50
N PRO A 229 -22.30 0.02 -1.68
CA PRO A 229 -22.28 1.45 -1.94
C PRO A 229 -20.88 2.03 -1.66
N GLY A 230 -20.00 2.04 -2.66
CA GLY A 230 -18.62 2.51 -2.57
C GLY A 230 -18.18 3.39 -3.74
N HIS A 231 -19.11 3.82 -4.59
CA HIS A 231 -18.79 4.59 -5.80
C HIS A 231 -18.24 5.99 -5.51
N SER A 232 -18.72 6.61 -4.45
CA SER A 232 -18.34 7.97 -4.04
C SER A 232 -18.25 8.01 -2.52
N LEU A 233 -17.06 8.29 -2.00
CA LEU A 233 -16.77 8.26 -0.57
C LEU A 233 -16.01 9.52 -0.19
N LEU A 234 -16.50 10.26 0.78
CA LEU A 234 -15.76 11.33 1.44
C LEU A 234 -14.92 10.71 2.56
N SER A 235 -13.60 10.89 2.49
CA SER A 235 -12.68 10.43 3.52
C SER A 235 -12.43 11.52 4.57
N GLU A 236 -11.75 11.14 5.66
CA GLU A 236 -11.22 12.09 6.65
C GLU A 236 -9.79 12.53 6.31
N ASP A 237 -9.23 12.02 5.21
CA ASP A 237 -7.89 12.38 4.77
C ASP A 237 -7.94 13.72 4.03
N LEU A 238 -6.86 14.49 4.17
CA LEU A 238 -6.68 15.76 3.48
C LEU A 238 -5.74 15.58 2.29
N GLY A 239 -6.00 16.32 1.24
CA GLY A 239 -5.18 16.36 0.04
C GLY A 239 -5.38 17.63 -0.76
N GLU A 240 -4.62 17.75 -1.84
CA GLU A 240 -4.74 18.83 -2.82
C GLU A 240 -4.56 18.28 -4.23
N ILE A 241 -5.21 18.85 -5.22
CA ILE A 241 -4.98 18.56 -6.63
C ILE A 241 -3.97 19.60 -7.14
N VAL A 242 -2.78 19.13 -7.51
CA VAL A 242 -1.70 20.01 -8.01
C VAL A 242 -1.75 20.20 -9.52
N GLY A 243 -2.48 19.35 -10.23
CA GLY A 243 -2.66 19.40 -11.68
C GLY A 243 -3.36 18.16 -12.23
N GLU A 244 -3.59 18.18 -13.53
CA GLU A 244 -4.10 17.05 -14.31
C GLU A 244 -3.07 16.68 -15.38
N ASP A 245 -2.95 15.37 -15.63
CA ASP A 245 -2.11 14.88 -16.72
C ASP A 245 -2.83 15.14 -18.06
N ASN A 246 -2.14 15.76 -19.01
CA ASN A 246 -2.62 16.03 -20.37
C ASN A 246 -2.17 14.95 -21.36
#